data_a7da65ad1742468d587c1717f9af6a3c
#
_entry.id   a7da65ad1742468d587c1717f9af6a3c
#
_cell.length_a   1.000
_cell.length_b   1.000
_cell.length_c   1.000
_cell.angle_alpha   90.00
_cell.angle_beta   90.00
_cell.angle_gamma   90.00
#
_symmetry.space_group_name_H-M   'P 1'
#
loop_
_entity.id
_entity.type
_entity.pdbx_description
1 polymer ?
#
loop_
_entity_poly.entity_id
_entity_poly.type
_entity_poly.pdbx_seq_one_letter_code
_entity_poly.pdbx_strand_id
1 'polypeptide(L)'
;MPELPEVETTKLSLEPLIGQTVTCVQVRHPRLRYDIAKDLDGLVGFVLTKIQRRAKYLLLDFYHAHDSRQKTLLIHLGMSGSLQQHINEPPRKHDHVLIDFADSHGKIITLHYHDPRRFGMILWLINDDYIDQPNTYARFLAHLG
;
A
#
# COMPACT_ATOMS: atom_id res chain seq x y z
N MET A 1 16.90 4.29 5.96
CA MET A 1 15.52 3.96 6.33
C MET A 1 14.74 5.24 6.51
N PRO A 2 13.52 5.35 5.95
CA PRO A 2 12.73 6.56 6.19
C PRO A 2 12.47 6.78 7.67
N GLU A 3 12.63 8.01 8.10
CA GLU A 3 12.36 8.40 9.48
C GLU A 3 10.86 8.54 9.72
N LEU A 4 10.44 8.54 10.99
CA LEU A 4 9.03 8.71 11.34
C LEU A 4 8.40 9.95 10.69
N PRO A 5 9.05 11.12 10.69
CA PRO A 5 8.46 12.29 10.01
C PRO A 5 8.22 12.07 8.52
N GLU A 6 9.10 11.33 7.84
CA GLU A 6 8.93 11.02 6.42
C GLU A 6 7.76 10.08 6.19
N VAL A 7 7.57 9.09 7.06
CA VAL A 7 6.45 8.16 6.97
C VAL A 7 5.14 8.90 7.23
N GLU A 8 5.12 9.80 8.21
CA GLU A 8 3.93 10.60 8.50
C GLU A 8 3.62 11.54 7.33
N THR A 9 4.62 12.15 6.71
CA THR A 9 4.44 12.98 5.52
C THR A 9 3.85 12.18 4.37
N THR A 10 4.34 10.96 4.17
CA THR A 10 3.79 10.06 3.14
C THR A 10 2.33 9.76 3.43
N LYS A 11 1.98 9.42 4.68
CA LYS A 11 0.59 9.18 5.07
C LYS A 11 -0.29 10.36 4.71
N LEU A 12 0.13 11.57 5.09
CA LEU A 12 -0.63 12.78 4.82
C LEU A 12 -0.79 13.03 3.32
N SER A 13 0.24 12.73 2.54
CA SER A 13 0.19 12.90 1.08
C SER A 13 -0.80 11.95 0.41
N LEU A 14 -1.10 10.81 1.03
CA LEU A 14 -2.01 9.81 0.49
C LEU A 14 -3.47 10.07 0.90
N GLU A 15 -3.72 10.91 1.89
CA GLU A 15 -5.08 11.14 2.39
C GLU A 15 -6.07 11.59 1.32
N PRO A 16 -5.68 12.39 0.30
CA PRO A 16 -6.62 12.73 -0.78
C PRO A 16 -7.14 11.53 -1.58
N LEU A 17 -6.48 10.37 -1.51
CA LEU A 17 -6.96 9.16 -2.17
C LEU A 17 -8.09 8.46 -1.40
N ILE A 18 -8.34 8.84 -0.16
CA ILE A 18 -9.42 8.28 0.64
C ILE A 18 -10.75 8.59 -0.04
N GLY A 19 -11.58 7.56 -0.22
CA GLY A 19 -12.84 7.67 -0.94
C GLY A 19 -12.74 7.31 -2.41
N GLN A 20 -11.55 7.14 -2.94
CA GLN A 20 -11.36 6.78 -4.35
C GLN A 20 -11.33 5.28 -4.53
N THR A 21 -11.73 4.84 -5.73
CA THR A 21 -11.86 3.42 -6.07
C THR A 21 -10.65 2.94 -6.85
N VAL A 22 -10.13 1.78 -6.47
CA VAL A 22 -9.06 1.11 -7.21
C VAL A 22 -9.61 0.59 -8.53
N THR A 23 -9.01 0.99 -9.65
CA THR A 23 -9.44 0.58 -10.99
C THR A 23 -8.46 -0.34 -11.69
N CYS A 24 -7.19 -0.31 -11.31
CA CYS A 24 -6.17 -1.16 -11.91
C CYS A 24 -5.03 -1.36 -10.94
N VAL A 25 -4.47 -2.56 -10.91
CA VAL A 25 -3.26 -2.88 -10.13
C VAL A 25 -2.29 -3.58 -11.05
N GLN A 26 -1.06 -3.10 -11.08
CA GLN A 26 0.01 -3.74 -11.83
C GLN A 26 1.17 -4.04 -10.89
N VAL A 27 1.51 -5.32 -10.74
CA VAL A 27 2.69 -5.76 -10.01
C VAL A 27 3.78 -6.04 -11.04
N ARG A 28 4.77 -5.17 -11.11
CA ARG A 28 5.85 -5.27 -12.09
C ARG A 28 7.01 -6.12 -11.59
N HIS A 29 7.15 -6.23 -10.27
CA HIS A 29 8.15 -7.07 -9.62
C HIS A 29 7.49 -7.74 -8.42
N PRO A 30 7.40 -9.08 -8.39
CA PRO A 30 6.57 -9.76 -7.39
C PRO A 30 7.24 -9.90 -6.02
N ARG A 31 8.51 -9.53 -5.89
CA ARG A 31 9.23 -9.73 -4.64
C ARG A 31 9.99 -8.49 -4.23
N LEU A 32 9.74 -8.04 -3.00
CA LEU A 32 10.54 -7.05 -2.29
C LEU A 32 11.41 -7.77 -1.26
N ARG A 33 11.40 -7.34 -0.01
CA ARG A 33 12.00 -8.10 1.09
C ARG A 33 11.35 -9.46 1.24
N TYR A 34 10.03 -9.50 1.05
CA TYR A 34 9.20 -10.69 0.96
C TYR A 34 8.38 -10.62 -0.32
N ASP A 35 7.74 -11.72 -0.67
CA ASP A 35 6.79 -11.69 -1.77
C ASP A 35 5.72 -10.64 -1.50
N ILE A 36 5.36 -9.88 -2.53
CA ILE A 36 4.29 -8.91 -2.45
C ILE A 36 2.97 -9.65 -2.19
N ALA A 37 2.10 -9.02 -1.43
CA ALA A 37 0.78 -9.54 -1.07
C ALA A 37 0.15 -10.28 -2.25
N LYS A 38 -0.24 -11.52 -2.03
CA LYS A 38 -0.80 -12.38 -3.08
C LYS A 38 -2.11 -11.82 -3.59
N ASP A 39 -2.30 -11.88 -4.89
CA ASP A 39 -3.54 -11.41 -5.53
C ASP A 39 -3.84 -9.94 -5.22
N LEU A 40 -2.80 -9.11 -5.26
CA LEU A 40 -2.96 -7.68 -5.01
C LEU A 40 -3.92 -7.03 -6.01
N ASP A 41 -4.00 -7.55 -7.24
CA ASP A 41 -4.95 -7.09 -8.25
C ASP A 41 -6.41 -7.34 -7.86
N GLY A 42 -6.65 -8.17 -6.87
CA GLY A 42 -7.99 -8.33 -6.29
C GLY A 42 -8.51 -7.06 -5.60
N LEU A 43 -7.68 -6.04 -5.43
CA LEU A 43 -8.15 -4.75 -4.90
C LEU A 43 -8.99 -3.95 -5.90
N VAL A 44 -9.02 -4.32 -7.18
CA VAL A 44 -9.85 -3.63 -8.17
C VAL A 44 -11.30 -3.65 -7.71
N GLY A 45 -11.94 -2.48 -7.66
CA GLY A 45 -13.30 -2.32 -7.16
C GLY A 45 -13.39 -1.93 -5.69
N PHE A 46 -12.31 -2.06 -4.94
CA PHE A 46 -12.28 -1.62 -3.54
C PHE A 46 -12.07 -0.11 -3.45
N VAL A 47 -12.61 0.49 -2.40
CA VAL A 47 -12.44 1.90 -2.07
C VAL A 47 -11.46 2.01 -0.91
N LEU A 48 -10.51 2.93 -1.01
CA LEU A 48 -9.61 3.24 0.11
C LEU A 48 -10.42 4.05 1.14
N THR A 49 -10.54 3.53 2.35
CA THR A 49 -11.38 4.14 3.38
C THR A 49 -10.58 4.80 4.50
N LYS A 50 -9.38 4.32 4.77
CA LYS A 50 -8.60 4.80 5.91
C LYS A 50 -7.13 4.53 5.70
N ILE A 51 -6.30 5.45 6.18
CA ILE A 51 -4.84 5.27 6.22
C ILE A 51 -4.40 5.51 7.65
N GLN A 52 -3.66 4.57 8.21
CA GLN A 52 -3.09 4.66 9.55
C GLN A 52 -1.58 4.50 9.49
N ARG A 53 -0.91 5.09 10.45
CA ARG A 53 0.50 4.83 10.69
C ARG A 53 0.68 4.16 12.04
N ARG A 54 1.41 3.05 12.06
CA ARG A 54 1.86 2.40 13.30
C ARG A 54 3.38 2.30 13.20
N ALA A 55 4.08 3.08 14.02
CA ALA A 55 5.54 3.24 13.91
C ALA A 55 5.91 3.61 12.47
N LYS A 56 6.76 2.84 11.80
CA LYS A 56 7.17 3.09 10.42
C LYS A 56 6.36 2.31 9.39
N TYR A 57 5.24 1.72 9.80
CA TYR A 57 4.33 0.98 8.93
C TYR A 57 3.15 1.84 8.55
N LEU A 58 2.72 1.74 7.30
CA LEU A 58 1.48 2.34 6.80
C LEU A 58 0.45 1.23 6.63
N LEU A 59 -0.75 1.48 7.11
CA LEU A 59 -1.87 0.54 7.00
C LEU A 59 -2.95 1.21 6.15
N LEU A 60 -3.25 0.62 5.00
CA LEU A 60 -4.27 1.12 4.09
C LEU A 60 -5.48 0.19 4.16
N ASP A 61 -6.61 0.73 4.61
CA ASP A 61 -7.85 -0.03 4.72
C ASP A 61 -8.69 0.17 3.47
N PHE A 62 -9.14 -0.95 2.90
CA PHE A 62 -9.97 -0.98 1.70
C PHE A 62 -11.30 -1.67 2.00
N TYR A 63 -12.36 -1.21 1.35
CA TYR A 63 -13.71 -1.73 1.52
C TYR A 63 -14.37 -1.93 0.16
N HIS A 64 -15.06 -3.06 -0.01
CA HIS A 64 -15.81 -3.34 -1.22
C HIS A 64 -17.30 -3.23 -0.92
N ALA A 65 -17.96 -2.26 -1.52
CA ALA A 65 -19.34 -1.91 -1.17
C ALA A 65 -20.35 -3.01 -1.51
N HIS A 66 -20.09 -3.79 -2.57
CA HIS A 66 -21.06 -4.78 -3.04
C HIS A 66 -21.12 -6.03 -2.17
N ASP A 67 -19.99 -6.46 -1.60
CA ASP A 67 -19.95 -7.70 -0.82
C ASP A 67 -19.43 -7.49 0.59
N SER A 68 -19.29 -6.25 1.03
CA SER A 68 -18.88 -5.87 2.39
C SER A 68 -17.54 -6.44 2.84
N ARG A 69 -16.67 -6.82 1.89
CA ARG A 69 -15.33 -7.27 2.24
C ARG A 69 -14.46 -6.11 2.66
N GLN A 70 -13.61 -6.36 3.64
CA GLN A 70 -12.58 -5.43 4.08
C GLN A 70 -11.21 -6.07 3.92
N LYS A 71 -10.24 -5.28 3.48
CA LYS A 71 -8.84 -5.71 3.40
C LYS A 71 -7.95 -4.60 3.89
N THR A 72 -6.88 -4.96 4.59
CA THR A 72 -5.87 -4.00 5.02
C THR A 72 -4.54 -4.38 4.41
N LEU A 73 -3.91 -3.41 3.76
CA LEU A 73 -2.59 -3.56 3.18
C LEU A 73 -1.56 -2.90 4.09
N LEU A 74 -0.53 -3.65 4.46
CA LEU A 74 0.58 -3.13 5.24
C LEU A 74 1.71 -2.79 4.29
N ILE A 75 2.21 -1.56 4.39
CA ILE A 75 3.34 -1.09 3.59
C ILE A 75 4.45 -0.60 4.51
N HIS A 76 5.66 -1.07 4.27
CA HIS A 76 6.88 -0.57 4.90
C HIS A 76 7.82 -0.10 3.81
N LEU A 77 8.32 1.12 3.91
CA LEU A 77 9.11 1.72 2.84
C LEU A 77 10.56 1.23 2.81
N GLY A 78 10.99 0.50 3.83
CA GLY A 78 12.38 0.01 3.89
C GLY A 78 13.36 1.15 4.01
N MET A 79 14.46 1.04 3.27
CA MET A 79 15.51 2.06 3.27
C MET A 79 15.37 3.07 2.14
N SER A 80 14.81 2.66 1.01
CA SER A 80 14.77 3.47 -0.19
C SER A 80 13.39 3.56 -0.83
N GLY A 81 12.37 2.99 -0.19
CA GLY A 81 11.02 2.96 -0.74
C GLY A 81 10.31 4.30 -0.61
N SER A 82 9.44 4.56 -1.57
CA SER A 82 8.57 5.72 -1.56
C SER A 82 7.25 5.41 -2.26
N LEU A 83 6.21 6.13 -1.88
CA LEU A 83 4.91 6.11 -2.53
C LEU A 83 4.69 7.47 -3.17
N GLN A 84 4.51 7.49 -4.48
CA GLN A 84 4.40 8.71 -5.25
C GLN A 84 3.16 8.67 -6.11
N GLN A 85 2.44 9.79 -6.16
CA GLN A 85 1.23 9.92 -6.99
C GLN A 85 1.59 10.60 -8.28
N HIS A 86 1.13 10.03 -9.39
CA HIS A 86 1.38 10.56 -10.72
C HIS A 86 0.10 10.53 -11.56
N ILE A 87 0.04 11.41 -12.55
CA ILE A 87 -1.02 11.44 -13.57
C ILE A 87 -0.37 11.17 -14.90
N ASN A 88 -0.74 10.05 -15.55
CA ASN A 88 -0.23 9.65 -16.88
C ASN A 88 1.28 9.54 -16.97
N GLU A 89 1.94 9.19 -15.87
CA GLU A 89 3.38 8.96 -15.89
C GLU A 89 3.69 7.49 -16.16
N PRO A 90 4.59 7.18 -17.13
CA PRO A 90 5.01 5.80 -17.31
C PRO A 90 5.81 5.31 -16.11
N PRO A 91 5.82 4.00 -15.85
CA PRO A 91 6.60 3.47 -14.74
C PRO A 91 8.09 3.62 -14.99
N ARG A 92 8.82 3.91 -13.90
CA ARG A 92 10.27 3.97 -13.90
C ARG A 92 10.84 2.59 -13.56
N LYS A 93 12.16 2.45 -13.70
CA LYS A 93 12.85 1.17 -13.51
C LYS A 93 12.53 0.49 -12.19
N HIS A 94 12.41 1.22 -11.10
CA HIS A 94 12.19 0.66 -9.76
C HIS A 94 10.78 0.90 -9.23
N ASP A 95 9.84 1.20 -10.10
CA ASP A 95 8.43 1.28 -9.76
C ASP A 95 7.86 -0.15 -9.83
N HIS A 96 7.78 -0.80 -8.66
CA HIS A 96 7.47 -2.23 -8.60
C HIS A 96 5.98 -2.52 -8.58
N VAL A 97 5.19 -1.58 -8.09
CA VAL A 97 3.74 -1.69 -8.02
C VAL A 97 3.11 -0.37 -8.43
N LEU A 98 2.08 -0.46 -9.25
CA LEU A 98 1.25 0.69 -9.64
C LEU A 98 -0.19 0.38 -9.29
N ILE A 99 -0.86 1.34 -8.64
CA ILE A 99 -2.27 1.23 -8.29
C ILE A 99 -2.99 2.47 -8.81
N ASP A 100 -3.95 2.27 -9.71
CA ASP A 100 -4.77 3.34 -10.22
C ASP A 100 -5.99 3.56 -9.33
N PHE A 101 -6.22 4.81 -8.96
CA PHE A 101 -7.40 5.25 -8.21
C PHE A 101 -8.21 6.19 -9.07
N ALA A 102 -9.53 6.02 -9.08
CA ALA A 102 -10.45 6.92 -9.76
C ALA A 102 -11.30 7.66 -8.74
N ASP A 103 -11.44 8.97 -8.93
CA ASP A 103 -12.36 9.77 -8.12
C ASP A 103 -13.79 9.69 -8.67
N SER A 104 -14.72 10.43 -8.07
CA SER A 104 -16.13 10.43 -8.47
C SER A 104 -16.37 10.97 -9.87
N HIS A 105 -15.41 11.69 -10.45
CA HIS A 105 -15.48 12.22 -11.80
C HIS A 105 -14.72 11.36 -12.82
N GLY A 106 -14.20 10.22 -12.40
CA GLY A 106 -13.44 9.33 -13.27
C GLY A 106 -11.99 9.75 -13.51
N LYS A 107 -11.50 10.77 -12.81
CA LYS A 107 -10.09 11.16 -12.91
C LYS A 107 -9.21 10.11 -12.26
N ILE A 108 -8.16 9.70 -12.96
CA ILE A 108 -7.24 8.65 -12.52
C ILE A 108 -5.97 9.26 -11.97
N ILE A 109 -5.61 8.82 -10.76
CA ILE A 109 -4.28 9.06 -10.18
C ILE A 109 -3.63 7.71 -9.95
N THR A 110 -2.38 7.56 -10.37
CA THR A 110 -1.63 6.31 -10.20
C THR A 110 -0.67 6.46 -9.03
N LEU A 111 -0.76 5.53 -8.08
CA LEU A 111 0.17 5.43 -6.96
C LEU A 111 1.30 4.51 -7.38
N HIS A 112 2.54 5.01 -7.36
CA HIS A 112 3.74 4.25 -7.70
C HIS A 112 4.48 3.89 -6.42
N TYR A 113 4.70 2.60 -6.19
CA TYR A 113 5.62 2.14 -5.16
C TYR A 113 6.99 1.98 -5.78
N HIS A 114 7.92 2.85 -5.38
CA HIS A 114 9.28 2.91 -5.91
C HIS A 114 10.27 2.47 -4.84
N ASP A 115 11.14 1.50 -5.15
CA ASP A 115 12.07 0.97 -4.15
C ASP A 115 13.28 0.31 -4.81
N PRO A 116 14.35 1.06 -5.09
CA PRO A 116 15.53 0.52 -5.77
C PRO A 116 16.15 -0.68 -5.06
N ARG A 117 16.15 -0.71 -3.73
CA ARG A 117 16.79 -1.78 -2.95
C ARG A 117 15.85 -2.93 -2.63
N ARG A 118 14.55 -2.75 -2.80
CA ARG A 118 13.53 -3.76 -2.50
C ARG A 118 13.58 -4.25 -1.06
N PHE A 119 13.89 -3.37 -0.12
CA PHE A 119 13.91 -3.68 1.31
C PHE A 119 12.58 -3.36 1.99
N GLY A 120 11.62 -2.81 1.26
CA GLY A 120 10.29 -2.56 1.77
C GLY A 120 9.43 -3.80 1.81
N MET A 121 8.17 -3.61 2.22
CA MET A 121 7.20 -4.69 2.31
C MET A 121 5.83 -4.21 1.86
N ILE A 122 5.09 -5.06 1.16
CA ILE A 122 3.67 -4.88 0.83
C ILE A 122 3.00 -6.21 1.13
N LEU A 123 2.26 -6.27 2.25
CA LEU A 123 1.71 -7.50 2.78
C LEU A 123 0.26 -7.30 3.19
N TRP A 124 -0.53 -8.39 3.18
CA TRP A 124 -1.87 -8.35 3.76
C TRP A 124 -1.78 -8.43 5.27
N LEU A 125 -2.53 -7.55 5.94
CA LEU A 125 -2.77 -7.64 7.37
C LEU A 125 -4.12 -8.33 7.56
N ILE A 126 -4.12 -9.52 8.17
CA ILE A 126 -5.35 -10.30 8.31
C ILE A 126 -6.20 -9.77 9.46
N ASN A 127 -5.55 -9.37 10.55
CA ASN A 127 -6.18 -8.68 11.66
C ASN A 127 -5.10 -7.79 12.32
N ASP A 128 -5.44 -7.11 13.40
CA ASP A 128 -4.60 -6.06 13.96
C ASP A 128 -3.18 -6.50 14.33
N ASP A 129 -2.96 -7.80 14.54
CA ASP A 129 -1.67 -8.31 14.98
C ASP A 129 -1.18 -9.49 14.15
N TYR A 130 -1.73 -9.69 12.94
CA TYR A 130 -1.41 -10.83 12.11
C TYR A 130 -1.22 -10.43 10.65
N ILE A 131 -0.14 -10.90 10.01
CA ILE A 131 0.12 -10.68 8.60
C ILE A 131 0.12 -12.00 7.84
N ASP A 132 -0.20 -11.93 6.54
CA ASP A 132 -0.29 -13.12 5.68
C ASP A 132 1.08 -13.53 5.17
N GLN A 133 1.95 -13.92 6.11
CA GLN A 133 3.28 -14.44 5.82
C GLN A 133 3.69 -15.40 6.94
N PRO A 134 4.35 -16.49 6.63
CA PRO A 134 4.70 -17.50 7.64
C PRO A 134 5.79 -17.07 8.62
N ASN A 135 6.48 -15.98 8.39
CA ASN A 135 7.39 -15.50 9.40
C ASN A 135 6.75 -14.26 10.03
N THR A 136 6.87 -14.08 11.04
CA THR A 136 6.40 -13.53 12.22
C THR A 136 6.55 -12.06 12.56
N TYR A 137 6.31 -11.18 11.59
CA TYR A 137 6.11 -9.77 11.91
C TYR A 137 4.79 -9.52 12.66
N ALA A 138 3.89 -10.51 12.68
CA ALA A 138 2.64 -10.38 13.42
C ALA A 138 2.85 -9.98 14.87
N ARG A 139 3.77 -10.66 15.57
CA ARG A 139 4.08 -10.34 16.97
C ARG A 139 4.75 -8.98 17.09
N PHE A 140 5.56 -8.63 16.12
CA PHE A 140 6.23 -7.34 16.09
C PHE A 140 5.20 -6.21 15.99
N LEU A 141 4.21 -6.36 15.12
CA LEU A 141 3.15 -5.38 14.97
C LEU A 141 2.34 -5.18 16.25
N ALA A 142 2.10 -6.25 16.99
CA ALA A 142 1.35 -6.17 18.24
C ALA A 142 2.02 -5.27 19.28
N HIS A 143 3.32 -5.07 19.21
CA HIS A 143 4.09 -4.25 20.14
C HIS A 143 4.29 -2.82 19.63
N LEU A 144 3.86 -2.51 18.42
CA LEU A 144 3.98 -1.17 17.86
C LEU A 144 2.74 -0.38 18.22
N GLY A 145 2.77 0.34 19.24
CA GLY A 145 1.66 1.10 19.75
C GLY A 145 0.87 1.98 18.77
#